data_44d675d9967160a8750ac716c7ee8929
#
_entry.id   44d675d9967160a8750ac716c7ee8929
#
_cell.length_a   1.000
_cell.length_b   1.000
_cell.length_c   1.000
_cell.angle_alpha   90.00
_cell.angle_beta   90.00
_cell.angle_gamma   90.00
#
_symmetry.space_group_name_H-M   'P 1'
#
loop_
_entity.id
_entity.type
_entity.pdbx_description
1 polymer ?
#
loop_
_entity_poly.entity_id
_entity_poly.type
_entity_poly.pdbx_seq_one_letter_code
_entity_poly.pdbx_strand_id
1 'polypeptide(L)' 'MDSNAILREVHELYNVSDRLDSLAEQHPLVSQALITISGSIRNTATLLEVVVATKITPIAGFDPASD' A
#
# COMPACT_ATOMS: atom_id res chain seq x y z
N MET A 1 -18.27 8.58 -0.53
CA MET A 1 -16.90 8.41 -0.03
C MET A 1 -16.01 9.51 -0.54
N ASP A 2 -15.14 10.00 0.31
CA ASP A 2 -14.27 11.10 -0.03
C ASP A 2 -12.96 10.57 -0.62
N SER A 3 -12.77 10.76 -1.92
CA SER A 3 -11.56 10.31 -2.59
C SER A 3 -10.31 10.95 -2.01
N ASN A 4 -10.41 12.19 -1.53
CA ASN A 4 -9.26 12.85 -0.92
C ASN A 4 -8.83 12.18 0.37
N ALA A 5 -9.78 11.64 1.13
CA ALA A 5 -9.44 10.91 2.34
C ALA A 5 -8.66 9.64 2.00
N ILE A 6 -9.07 8.95 0.94
CA ILE A 6 -8.36 7.75 0.52
C ILE A 6 -6.95 8.08 0.03
N LEU A 7 -6.82 9.16 -0.74
CA LEU A 7 -5.51 9.57 -1.23
C LEU A 7 -4.56 9.96 -0.10
N ARG A 8 -5.10 10.56 0.97
CA ARG A 8 -4.28 10.84 2.13
C ARG A 8 -3.74 9.56 2.77
N GLU A 9 -4.59 8.53 2.84
CA GLU A 9 -4.12 7.24 3.35
C GLU A 9 -3.07 6.64 2.45
N VAL A 10 -3.21 6.77 1.14
CA VAL A 10 -2.20 6.31 0.20
C VAL A 10 -0.87 6.98 0.49
N HIS A 11 -0.88 8.30 0.67
CA HIS A 11 0.35 9.04 0.97
C HIS A 11 0.98 8.58 2.28
N GLU A 12 0.16 8.33 3.30
CA GLU A 12 0.66 7.83 4.58
C GLU A 12 1.31 6.46 4.41
N LEU A 13 0.72 5.60 3.61
CA LEU A 13 1.29 4.29 3.38
C LEU A 13 2.65 4.39 2.69
N TYR A 14 2.79 5.26 1.71
CA TYR A 14 4.08 5.47 1.07
C TYR A 14 5.10 6.03 2.06
N ASN A 15 4.68 6.96 2.91
CA ASN A 15 5.57 7.50 3.94
C ASN A 15 6.04 6.43 4.91
N VAL A 16 5.13 5.55 5.31
CA VAL A 16 5.50 4.45 6.21
C VAL A 16 6.50 3.53 5.52
N SER A 17 6.26 3.20 4.25
CA SER A 17 7.18 2.31 3.55
C SER A 17 8.56 2.95 3.41
N ASP A 18 8.63 4.25 3.15
CA ASP A 18 9.90 4.95 3.08
C ASP A 18 10.63 4.91 4.41
N ARG A 19 9.91 5.09 5.51
CA ARG A 19 10.52 5.02 6.84
C ARG A 19 11.02 3.62 7.14
N LEU A 20 10.28 2.60 6.71
CA LEU A 20 10.73 1.22 6.89
C LEU A 20 11.98 0.92 6.09
N ASP A 21 12.08 1.45 4.87
CA ASP A 21 13.29 1.29 4.07
C ASP A 21 14.49 1.92 4.76
N SER A 22 14.31 3.09 5.34
CA SER A 22 15.39 3.75 6.08
C SER A 22 15.80 2.95 7.31
N LEU A 23 14.81 2.42 8.03
CA LEU A 23 15.10 1.58 9.19
C LEU A 23 15.83 0.32 8.79
N ALA A 24 15.50 -0.24 7.63
CA ALA A 24 16.18 -1.43 7.14
C ALA A 24 17.67 -1.17 6.95
N GLU A 25 18.04 0.01 6.49
CA GLU A 25 19.44 0.36 6.32
C GLU A 25 20.17 0.47 7.65
N GLN A 26 19.45 0.85 8.70
CA GLN A 26 20.04 1.07 10.01
C GLN A 26 20.04 -0.17 10.90
N HIS A 27 19.28 -1.20 10.53
CA HIS A 27 19.09 -2.37 11.37
C HIS A 27 19.27 -3.66 10.56
N PRO A 28 20.53 -4.03 10.28
CA PRO A 28 20.82 -5.14 9.37
C PRO A 28 20.15 -6.46 9.75
N LEU A 29 19.97 -6.71 11.04
CA LEU A 29 19.44 -8.00 11.47
C LEU A 29 17.98 -8.20 11.05
N VAL A 30 17.24 -7.12 10.89
CA VAL A 30 15.82 -7.20 10.50
C VAL A 30 15.58 -6.56 9.14
N SER A 31 16.64 -6.20 8.43
CA SER A 31 16.56 -5.47 7.17
C SER A 31 15.66 -6.17 6.17
N GLN A 32 15.87 -7.48 5.97
CA GLN A 32 15.11 -8.21 4.97
C GLN A 32 13.61 -8.20 5.29
N ALA A 33 13.28 -8.39 6.56
CA ALA A 33 11.88 -8.36 6.98
C ALA A 33 11.27 -6.99 6.74
N LEU A 34 12.00 -5.93 7.08
CA LEU A 34 11.49 -4.57 6.89
C LEU A 34 11.28 -4.24 5.42
N ILE A 35 12.19 -4.67 4.56
CA ILE A 35 12.07 -4.44 3.12
C ILE A 35 10.85 -5.19 2.57
N THR A 36 10.65 -6.42 3.00
CA THR A 36 9.50 -7.21 2.56
C THR A 36 8.19 -6.54 2.97
N ILE A 37 8.12 -6.08 4.21
CA ILE A 37 6.92 -5.40 4.71
C ILE A 37 6.70 -4.10 3.97
N SER A 38 7.77 -3.33 3.75
CA SER A 38 7.70 -2.08 2.99
C SER A 38 7.12 -2.32 1.60
N GLY A 39 7.56 -3.38 0.92
CA GLY A 39 7.03 -3.73 -0.39
C GLY A 39 5.55 -4.04 -0.36
N SER A 40 5.09 -4.76 0.67
CA SER A 40 3.67 -5.06 0.83
C SER A 40 2.85 -3.79 1.03
N ILE A 41 3.38 -2.87 1.80
CA ILE A 41 2.70 -1.59 2.04
C ILE A 41 2.58 -0.80 0.75
N ARG A 42 3.64 -0.76 -0.07
CA ARG A 42 3.58 -0.08 -1.37
C ARG A 42 2.55 -0.71 -2.29
N ASN A 43 2.47 -2.04 -2.30
CA ASN A 43 1.46 -2.73 -3.08
C ASN A 43 0.06 -2.31 -2.65
N THR A 44 -0.17 -2.27 -1.35
CA THR A 44 -1.47 -1.86 -0.82
C THR A 44 -1.79 -0.44 -1.24
N ALA A 45 -0.82 0.47 -1.14
CA ALA A 45 -1.01 1.86 -1.54
C ALA A 45 -1.37 1.96 -3.03
N THR A 46 -0.68 1.20 -3.86
CA THR A 46 -0.95 1.20 -5.30
C THR A 46 -2.36 0.71 -5.59
N LEU A 47 -2.80 -0.33 -4.90
CA LEU A 47 -4.17 -0.84 -5.07
C LEU A 47 -5.19 0.21 -4.68
N LEU A 48 -4.96 0.94 -3.61
CA LEU A 48 -5.86 2.01 -3.21
C LEU A 48 -5.91 3.12 -4.25
N GLU A 49 -4.76 3.45 -4.85
CA GLU A 49 -4.74 4.43 -5.93
C GLU A 49 -5.58 3.98 -7.11
N VAL A 50 -5.48 2.70 -7.46
CA VAL A 50 -6.27 2.15 -8.56
C VAL A 50 -7.75 2.26 -8.26
N VAL A 51 -8.16 1.96 -7.03
CA VAL A 51 -9.56 2.10 -6.62
C VAL A 51 -10.05 3.51 -6.82
N VAL A 52 -9.26 4.49 -6.40
CA VAL A 52 -9.65 5.89 -6.55
C VAL A 52 -9.68 6.30 -8.01
N ALA A 53 -8.68 5.90 -8.78
CA ALA A 53 -8.56 6.31 -10.16
C ALA A 53 -9.66 5.73 -11.04
N THR A 54 -10.04 4.49 -10.78
CA THR A 54 -11.04 3.81 -11.59
C THR A 54 -12.45 3.99 -11.06
N LYS A 55 -12.57 4.33 -9.78
CA LYS A 55 -13.85 4.43 -9.09
C LYS A 55 -14.63 3.13 -9.15
N ILE A 56 -13.88 2.03 -9.20
CA ILE A 56 -14.46 0.70 -9.23
C ILE A 56 -14.05 0.01 -7.94
N THR A 57 -14.98 -0.73 -7.33
CA THR A 57 -14.61 -1.51 -6.17
C THR A 57 -13.70 -2.64 -6.60
N PRO A 58 -12.58 -2.87 -5.92
CA PRO A 58 -11.68 -3.95 -6.29
C PRO A 58 -12.34 -5.32 -6.28
N ILE A 59 -13.32 -5.47 -5.41
CA ILE A 59 -14.04 -6.72 -5.29
C ILE A 59 -14.71 -7.08 -6.59
N ALA A 60 -15.26 -6.10 -7.29
CA ALA A 60 -15.92 -6.35 -8.55
C ALA A 60 -14.96 -6.91 -9.58
N GLY A 61 -13.69 -6.53 -9.50
CA GLY A 61 -12.71 -6.99 -10.47
C GLY A 61 -11.92 -8.20 -10.02
N PHE A 62 -11.84 -8.43 -8.72
CA PHE A 62 -10.94 -9.45 -8.18
C PHE A 62 -11.63 -10.66 -7.65
N ASP A 63 -12.88 -10.56 -7.35
CA ASP A 63 -13.56 -11.61 -6.65
C ASP A 63 -14.24 -12.55 -7.63
N PRO A 64 -13.59 -13.60 -8.05
CA PRO A 64 -14.21 -14.56 -8.92
C PRO A 64 -15.37 -15.27 -8.27
N ALA A 65 -15.37 -15.28 -6.94
CA ALA A 65 -16.45 -15.92 -6.22
C ALA A 65 -17.72 -15.09 -6.26
N SER A 66 -17.60 -13.83 -6.60
CA SER A 66 -18.77 -12.98 -6.72
C SER A 66 -19.56 -13.29 -7.98
N ASP A 67 -19.03 -14.10 -8.82
CA ASP A 67 -19.70 -14.51 -10.03
C ASP A 67 -20.89 -15.41 -9.75
#